data_1b820d015abb48186d6eaa34f4154d81
#
_entry.id   1b820d015abb48186d6eaa34f4154d81
#
_cell.length_a   1.000
_cell.length_b   1.000
_cell.length_c   1.000
_cell.angle_alpha   90.00
_cell.angle_beta   90.00
_cell.angle_gamma   90.00
#
_symmetry.space_group_name_H-M   'P 1'
#
loop_
_entity.id
_entity.type
_entity.pdbx_description
1 polymer ?
#
loop_
_entity_poly.entity_id
_entity_poly.type
_entity_poly.pdbx_seq_one_letter_code
_entity_poly.pdbx_strand_id
1 'polypeptide(L)'
;MPSCWILKGDYIVNETNKRAMQVIESSSTDAARNAAMEESVFRRPEISEPLLMLYRNDESVLFGRNQNPWAECDVAHCLEEGVVLLRRLSGGGTVYHDMGNLNYSFFLPRAAHDPSRVLSLLQEVLRGIGVPDVGLRDGTSVCSGERKLSGTAFALNGRVAMLHGCILDETDLGRLHVMLSRQPGKTVVGSFVKSNRVPVTSLKELGVRIGCDELAERLKSAAEKEFGEARRVAEPQGDDVKALREKYAGAAWTFGRSSDFEIRQLTGGGLLCLRVSQGVVTSAQLDGCDVAEFVDMPLHEIM
;
A
#
# COMPACT_ATOMS: atom_id res chain seq x y z
N MET A 1 -8.72 -50.82 11.37
CA MET A 1 -8.29 -49.94 12.48
C MET A 1 -9.06 -48.65 12.36
N PRO A 2 -9.77 -48.18 13.40
CA PRO A 2 -10.63 -46.99 13.28
C PRO A 2 -9.80 -45.71 13.32
N SER A 3 -10.10 -44.81 12.39
CA SER A 3 -9.56 -43.45 12.29
C SER A 3 -9.97 -42.64 13.51
N CYS A 4 -9.00 -42.07 14.16
CA CYS A 4 -9.15 -41.19 15.33
C CYS A 4 -9.62 -39.79 14.85
N TRP A 5 -10.81 -39.38 15.27
CA TRP A 5 -11.39 -38.07 15.01
C TRP A 5 -11.03 -37.15 16.21
N ILE A 6 -10.28 -36.08 15.97
CA ILE A 6 -10.06 -35.05 16.98
C ILE A 6 -10.93 -33.85 16.64
N LEU A 7 -11.93 -33.60 17.48
CA LEU A 7 -12.76 -32.39 17.44
C LEU A 7 -11.97 -31.20 18.01
N LYS A 8 -11.60 -30.25 17.19
CA LYS A 8 -11.26 -28.88 17.62
C LYS A 8 -12.18 -27.93 16.86
N GLY A 9 -13.22 -27.47 17.58
CA GLY A 9 -14.11 -26.38 17.17
C GLY A 9 -14.71 -26.55 15.78
N ASP A 10 -15.89 -27.12 15.68
CA ASP A 10 -16.92 -27.12 14.62
C ASP A 10 -16.55 -27.20 13.11
N TYR A 11 -15.32 -27.55 12.75
CA TYR A 11 -14.95 -27.86 11.37
C TYR A 11 -14.23 -29.19 11.29
N ILE A 12 -14.83 -30.12 10.55
CA ILE A 12 -14.19 -31.40 10.18
C ILE A 12 -13.08 -31.09 9.18
N VAL A 13 -11.83 -31.08 9.63
CA VAL A 13 -10.67 -30.99 8.75
C VAL A 13 -10.40 -32.38 8.20
N ASN A 14 -10.72 -32.60 6.94
CA ASN A 14 -10.39 -33.84 6.23
C ASN A 14 -8.88 -33.81 5.89
N GLU A 15 -8.05 -34.58 6.57
CA GLU A 15 -6.58 -34.63 6.43
C GLU A 15 -6.07 -35.05 5.04
N THR A 16 -6.97 -35.44 4.12
CA THR A 16 -6.58 -35.87 2.76
C THR A 16 -6.61 -34.76 1.71
N ASN A 17 -7.06 -33.55 2.03
CA ASN A 17 -7.03 -32.45 1.08
C ASN A 17 -5.70 -31.68 1.28
N LYS A 18 -4.67 -31.96 0.47
CA LYS A 18 -3.47 -31.12 0.38
C LYS A 18 -3.93 -29.68 0.18
N ARG A 19 -3.70 -28.84 1.18
CA ARG A 19 -3.97 -27.40 1.05
C ARG A 19 -3.12 -26.88 -0.10
N ALA A 20 -3.71 -26.07 -0.96
CA ALA A 20 -3.04 -25.43 -2.07
C ALA A 20 -3.19 -23.91 -1.96
N MET A 21 -2.22 -23.18 -2.48
CA MET A 21 -2.28 -21.74 -2.63
C MET A 21 -1.87 -21.33 -4.02
N GLN A 22 -2.29 -20.14 -4.44
CA GLN A 22 -1.91 -19.54 -5.71
C GLN A 22 -0.82 -18.51 -5.49
N VAL A 23 0.09 -18.38 -6.46
CA VAL A 23 1.13 -17.34 -6.45
C VAL A 23 1.12 -16.60 -7.78
N ILE A 24 1.08 -15.27 -7.73
CA ILE A 24 1.32 -14.35 -8.84
C ILE A 24 2.63 -13.62 -8.54
N GLU A 25 3.56 -13.68 -9.46
CA GLU A 25 4.77 -12.86 -9.45
C GLU A 25 4.64 -11.87 -10.62
N SER A 26 4.48 -10.57 -10.28
CA SER A 26 4.29 -9.56 -11.30
C SER A 26 5.59 -9.29 -12.05
N SER A 27 5.49 -9.31 -13.37
CA SER A 27 6.57 -8.89 -14.27
C SER A 27 6.65 -7.37 -14.46
N SER A 28 5.66 -6.62 -13.95
CA SER A 28 5.54 -5.18 -14.14
C SER A 28 6.03 -4.41 -12.91
N THR A 29 6.70 -3.28 -13.16
CA THR A 29 7.07 -2.30 -12.14
C THR A 29 6.12 -1.08 -12.12
N ASP A 30 5.16 -1.03 -13.06
CA ASP A 30 4.13 0.01 -13.10
C ASP A 30 3.17 -0.10 -11.90
N ALA A 31 3.26 0.87 -10.99
CA ALA A 31 2.46 0.90 -9.76
C ALA A 31 0.94 0.90 -10.04
N ALA A 32 0.48 1.58 -11.11
CA ALA A 32 -0.92 1.59 -11.49
C ALA A 32 -1.39 0.23 -12.01
N ARG A 33 -0.54 -0.47 -12.78
CA ARG A 33 -0.82 -1.85 -13.23
C ARG A 33 -0.85 -2.83 -12.06
N ASN A 34 0.11 -2.75 -11.15
CA ASN A 34 0.14 -3.63 -9.97
C ASN A 34 -1.10 -3.40 -9.07
N ALA A 35 -1.49 -2.15 -8.83
CA ALA A 35 -2.72 -1.82 -8.10
C ALA A 35 -3.99 -2.30 -8.83
N ALA A 36 -4.00 -2.26 -10.17
CA ALA A 36 -5.10 -2.79 -10.98
C ALA A 36 -5.22 -4.31 -10.85
N MET A 37 -4.11 -5.02 -10.87
CA MET A 37 -4.09 -6.48 -10.66
C MET A 37 -4.56 -6.85 -9.25
N GLU A 38 -4.12 -6.13 -8.21
CA GLU A 38 -4.63 -6.31 -6.84
C GLU A 38 -6.14 -6.15 -6.78
N GLU A 39 -6.68 -5.08 -7.36
CA GLU A 39 -8.13 -4.84 -7.35
C GLU A 39 -8.89 -5.86 -8.19
N SER A 40 -8.36 -6.31 -9.33
CA SER A 40 -8.96 -7.37 -10.14
C SER A 40 -9.08 -8.68 -9.35
N VAL A 41 -8.02 -9.08 -8.62
CA VAL A 41 -8.07 -10.25 -7.73
C VAL A 41 -9.05 -10.02 -6.58
N PHE A 42 -9.02 -8.86 -5.93
CA PHE A 42 -9.90 -8.53 -4.81
C PHE A 42 -11.39 -8.51 -5.18
N ARG A 43 -11.73 -8.20 -6.43
CA ARG A 43 -13.09 -8.17 -6.96
C ARG A 43 -13.60 -9.54 -7.41
N ARG A 44 -12.78 -10.59 -7.42
CA ARG A 44 -13.24 -11.93 -7.84
C ARG A 44 -14.47 -12.33 -7.06
N PRO A 45 -15.44 -13.00 -7.71
CA PRO A 45 -16.67 -13.44 -7.06
C PRO A 45 -16.39 -14.46 -5.97
N GLU A 46 -15.29 -15.21 -6.08
CA GLU A 46 -14.86 -16.20 -5.11
C GLU A 46 -13.35 -16.38 -5.17
N ILE A 47 -12.74 -16.58 -4.00
CA ILE A 47 -11.39 -17.10 -3.82
C ILE A 47 -11.51 -18.33 -2.94
N SER A 48 -11.28 -19.50 -3.52
CA SER A 48 -11.36 -20.80 -2.81
C SER A 48 -10.04 -21.16 -2.12
N GLU A 49 -8.93 -20.67 -2.65
CA GLU A 49 -7.57 -20.91 -2.17
C GLU A 49 -6.90 -19.57 -1.81
N PRO A 50 -6.03 -19.52 -0.77
CA PRO A 50 -5.18 -18.37 -0.53
C PRO A 50 -4.38 -18.02 -1.78
N LEU A 51 -4.19 -16.71 -2.02
CA LEU A 51 -3.38 -16.21 -3.13
C LEU A 51 -2.37 -15.20 -2.60
N LEU A 52 -1.11 -15.38 -2.96
CA LEU A 52 -0.03 -14.43 -2.73
C LEU A 52 0.35 -13.77 -4.05
N MET A 53 0.36 -12.45 -4.10
CA MET A 53 0.92 -11.66 -5.19
C MET A 53 2.18 -10.97 -4.69
N LEU A 54 3.30 -11.12 -5.44
CA LEU A 54 4.59 -10.50 -5.19
C LEU A 54 4.92 -9.55 -6.34
N TYR A 55 5.41 -8.35 -6.02
CA TYR A 55 5.71 -7.34 -7.03
C TYR A 55 6.64 -6.26 -6.50
N ARG A 56 7.23 -5.50 -7.41
CA ARG A 56 7.97 -4.26 -7.13
C ARG A 56 7.35 -3.13 -7.93
N ASN A 57 7.47 -1.91 -7.44
CA ASN A 57 7.05 -0.72 -8.16
C ASN A 57 8.26 0.16 -8.47
N ASP A 58 8.24 0.81 -9.61
CA ASP A 58 9.07 1.98 -9.86
C ASP A 58 8.74 3.08 -8.83
N GLU A 59 9.54 4.12 -8.81
CA GLU A 59 9.43 5.18 -7.82
C GLU A 59 8.02 5.76 -7.76
N SER A 60 7.37 5.62 -6.60
CA SER A 60 5.98 5.98 -6.42
C SER A 60 5.62 6.30 -4.97
N VAL A 61 4.66 7.21 -4.77
CA VAL A 61 4.03 7.52 -3.48
C VAL A 61 2.59 7.04 -3.51
N LEU A 62 2.24 6.12 -2.61
CA LEU A 62 0.92 5.51 -2.55
C LEU A 62 0.15 6.01 -1.32
N PHE A 63 -0.96 6.70 -1.58
CA PHE A 63 -1.86 7.19 -0.54
C PHE A 63 -2.88 6.13 -0.13
N GLY A 64 -3.20 6.07 1.15
CA GLY A 64 -4.35 5.31 1.62
C GLY A 64 -5.66 5.88 1.08
N ARG A 65 -6.68 5.04 0.97
CA ARG A 65 -7.98 5.38 0.35
C ARG A 65 -8.61 6.68 0.85
N ASN A 66 -8.47 6.97 2.15
CA ASN A 66 -9.15 8.09 2.83
C ASN A 66 -8.18 9.23 3.20
N GLN A 67 -7.00 9.26 2.59
CA GLN A 67 -6.01 10.30 2.83
C GLN A 67 -6.16 11.47 1.85
N ASN A 68 -5.61 12.61 2.23
CA ASN A 68 -5.47 13.77 1.37
C ASN A 68 -4.02 13.88 0.91
N PRO A 69 -3.70 13.77 -0.40
CA PRO A 69 -2.33 13.82 -0.92
C PRO A 69 -1.54 15.05 -0.46
N TRP A 70 -2.14 16.23 -0.52
CA TRP A 70 -1.48 17.49 -0.13
C TRP A 70 -1.19 17.62 1.37
N ALA A 71 -1.88 16.83 2.20
CA ALA A 71 -1.59 16.73 3.64
C ALA A 71 -0.48 15.71 3.94
N GLU A 72 -0.14 14.85 2.98
CA GLU A 72 0.79 13.75 3.19
C GLU A 72 2.18 13.99 2.59
N CYS A 73 2.29 14.68 1.46
CA CYS A 73 3.56 14.99 0.82
C CYS A 73 3.52 16.35 0.10
N ASP A 74 4.67 16.78 -0.41
CA ASP A 74 4.74 17.87 -1.38
C ASP A 74 4.40 17.31 -2.77
N VAL A 75 3.12 17.45 -3.17
CA VAL A 75 2.61 16.91 -4.44
C VAL A 75 3.34 17.49 -5.64
N ALA A 76 3.58 18.83 -5.64
CA ALA A 76 4.27 19.50 -6.74
C ALA A 76 5.69 18.94 -6.90
N HIS A 77 6.45 18.88 -5.82
CA HIS A 77 7.80 18.33 -5.85
C HIS A 77 7.84 16.87 -6.35
N CYS A 78 6.93 16.01 -5.88
CA CYS A 78 6.84 14.64 -6.37
C CYS A 78 6.58 14.58 -7.88
N LEU A 79 5.68 15.43 -8.41
CA LEU A 79 5.38 15.47 -9.84
C LEU A 79 6.55 16.00 -10.66
N GLU A 80 7.25 17.05 -10.19
CA GLU A 80 8.46 17.61 -10.82
C GLU A 80 9.58 16.57 -10.91
N GLU A 81 9.72 15.73 -9.89
CA GLU A 81 10.69 14.63 -9.84
C GLU A 81 10.26 13.40 -10.63
N GLY A 82 9.09 13.41 -11.26
CA GLY A 82 8.56 12.29 -12.04
C GLY A 82 8.07 11.10 -11.21
N VAL A 83 7.87 11.30 -9.91
CA VAL A 83 7.40 10.24 -9.00
C VAL A 83 5.91 9.98 -9.23
N VAL A 84 5.55 8.72 -9.42
CA VAL A 84 4.15 8.33 -9.63
C VAL A 84 3.36 8.50 -8.33
N LEU A 85 2.29 9.31 -8.38
CA LEU A 85 1.36 9.50 -7.29
C LEU A 85 0.11 8.65 -7.50
N LEU A 86 -0.22 7.78 -6.54
CA LEU A 86 -1.30 6.82 -6.68
C LEU A 86 -2.09 6.64 -5.39
N ARG A 87 -3.42 6.59 -5.47
CA ARG A 87 -4.29 6.22 -4.35
C ARG A 87 -4.61 4.74 -4.41
N ARG A 88 -4.23 3.96 -3.38
CA ARG A 88 -4.55 2.53 -3.32
C ARG A 88 -5.98 2.25 -2.85
N LEU A 89 -6.44 1.02 -3.04
CA LEU A 89 -7.78 0.56 -2.66
C LEU A 89 -7.97 0.50 -1.13
N SER A 90 -6.93 0.11 -0.40
CA SER A 90 -6.96 -0.05 1.06
C SER A 90 -6.80 1.28 1.81
N GLY A 91 -7.13 1.27 3.09
CA GLY A 91 -6.83 2.37 4.03
C GLY A 91 -5.35 2.46 4.41
N GLY A 92 -5.08 3.01 5.60
CA GLY A 92 -3.73 3.18 6.14
C GLY A 92 -3.05 4.47 5.72
N GLY A 93 -1.77 4.61 6.09
CA GLY A 93 -0.91 5.78 5.82
C GLY A 93 -0.27 5.78 4.44
N THR A 94 0.34 6.89 4.08
CA THR A 94 1.10 7.05 2.84
C THR A 94 2.43 6.30 2.92
N VAL A 95 2.81 5.65 1.83
CA VAL A 95 4.06 4.93 1.68
C VAL A 95 4.80 5.36 0.42
N TYR A 96 6.11 5.21 0.43
CA TYR A 96 6.98 5.38 -0.72
C TYR A 96 7.47 4.00 -1.17
N HIS A 97 7.49 3.78 -2.47
CA HIS A 97 8.03 2.57 -3.09
C HIS A 97 9.13 2.95 -4.08
N ASP A 98 10.13 2.09 -4.17
CA ASP A 98 11.16 2.02 -5.21
C ASP A 98 11.50 0.55 -5.50
N MET A 99 12.46 0.30 -6.35
CA MET A 99 12.88 -1.05 -6.70
C MET A 99 13.56 -1.82 -5.55
N GLY A 100 13.89 -1.13 -4.45
CA GLY A 100 14.40 -1.72 -3.20
C GLY A 100 13.30 -2.18 -2.24
N ASN A 101 12.02 -2.05 -2.60
CA ASN A 101 10.90 -2.57 -1.83
C ASN A 101 10.39 -3.87 -2.42
N LEU A 102 10.24 -4.91 -1.62
CA LEU A 102 9.39 -6.04 -1.98
C LEU A 102 7.96 -5.78 -1.50
N ASN A 103 7.01 -5.72 -2.44
CA ASN A 103 5.59 -5.63 -2.13
C ASN A 103 4.96 -7.01 -2.16
N TYR A 104 4.00 -7.23 -1.27
CA TYR A 104 3.24 -8.47 -1.16
C TYR A 104 1.76 -8.19 -0.93
N SER A 105 0.90 -9.06 -1.46
CA SER A 105 -0.55 -9.02 -1.23
C SER A 105 -1.08 -10.44 -1.03
N PHE A 106 -1.59 -10.69 0.18
CA PHE A 106 -2.30 -11.93 0.49
C PHE A 106 -3.79 -11.71 0.31
N PHE A 107 -4.40 -12.57 -0.49
CA PHE A 107 -5.84 -12.64 -0.65
C PHE A 107 -6.34 -13.94 -0.04
N LEU A 108 -7.26 -13.83 0.88
CA LEU A 108 -7.82 -14.96 1.61
C LEU A 108 -9.33 -15.00 1.43
N PRO A 109 -9.95 -16.19 1.43
CA PRO A 109 -11.40 -16.30 1.60
C PRO A 109 -11.83 -15.51 2.83
N ARG A 110 -12.89 -14.71 2.73
CA ARG A 110 -13.34 -13.83 3.83
C ARG A 110 -13.58 -14.59 5.13
N ALA A 111 -14.08 -15.82 5.05
CA ALA A 111 -14.32 -16.68 6.22
C ALA A 111 -13.02 -17.18 6.88
N ALA A 112 -11.90 -17.23 6.14
CA ALA A 112 -10.58 -17.68 6.61
C ALA A 112 -9.66 -16.49 6.97
N HIS A 113 -10.22 -15.27 7.03
CA HIS A 113 -9.45 -14.07 7.31
C HIS A 113 -8.97 -14.02 8.76
N ASP A 114 -7.69 -14.23 8.92
CA ASP A 114 -6.96 -14.02 10.17
C ASP A 114 -5.65 -13.28 9.84
N PRO A 115 -5.59 -11.96 10.09
CA PRO A 115 -4.39 -11.16 9.82
C PRO A 115 -3.16 -11.63 10.59
N SER A 116 -3.36 -12.22 11.78
CA SER A 116 -2.25 -12.66 12.63
C SER A 116 -1.38 -13.72 11.96
N ARG A 117 -1.98 -14.57 11.12
CA ARG A 117 -1.26 -15.61 10.36
C ARG A 117 -0.22 -15.01 9.42
N VAL A 118 -0.63 -14.01 8.62
CA VAL A 118 0.29 -13.32 7.69
C VAL A 118 1.33 -12.51 8.45
N LEU A 119 0.94 -11.80 9.51
CA LEU A 119 1.88 -11.01 10.31
C LEU A 119 2.91 -11.88 11.04
N SER A 120 2.51 -13.04 11.55
CA SER A 120 3.43 -14.02 12.15
C SER A 120 4.41 -14.58 11.12
N LEU A 121 3.90 -14.93 9.92
CA LEU A 121 4.70 -15.40 8.80
C LEU A 121 5.77 -14.37 8.40
N LEU A 122 5.40 -13.08 8.29
CA LEU A 122 6.37 -12.01 8.02
C LEU A 122 7.44 -11.91 9.09
N GLN A 123 7.08 -11.99 10.37
CA GLN A 123 8.04 -11.97 11.47
C GLN A 123 8.96 -13.18 11.42
N GLU A 124 8.46 -14.37 11.11
CA GLU A 124 9.27 -15.59 10.99
C GLU A 124 10.28 -15.48 9.85
N VAL A 125 9.86 -15.00 8.68
CA VAL A 125 10.75 -14.75 7.54
C VAL A 125 11.85 -13.79 7.93
N LEU A 126 11.52 -12.65 8.54
CA LEU A 126 12.49 -11.63 8.91
C LEU A 126 13.48 -12.12 9.99
N ARG A 127 13.00 -12.87 10.99
CA ARG A 127 13.90 -13.53 11.97
C ARG A 127 14.81 -14.56 11.30
N GLY A 128 14.24 -15.36 10.38
CA GLY A 128 14.97 -16.41 9.67
C GLY A 128 16.09 -15.91 8.77
N ILE A 129 16.01 -14.65 8.29
CA ILE A 129 17.08 -14.01 7.52
C ILE A 129 18.03 -13.16 8.38
N GLY A 130 17.89 -13.20 9.71
CA GLY A 130 18.82 -12.57 10.63
C GLY A 130 18.47 -11.14 11.05
N VAL A 131 17.24 -10.66 10.82
CA VAL A 131 16.82 -9.36 11.34
C VAL A 131 16.76 -9.38 12.87
N PRO A 132 17.45 -8.47 13.54
CA PRO A 132 17.44 -8.41 15.01
C PRO A 132 16.12 -7.80 15.53
N ASP A 133 15.72 -8.20 16.74
CA ASP A 133 14.61 -7.62 17.52
C ASP A 133 13.31 -7.43 16.70
N VAL A 134 12.91 -8.49 15.99
CA VAL A 134 11.67 -8.47 15.17
C VAL A 134 10.45 -8.53 16.07
N GLY A 135 9.64 -7.46 16.00
CA GLY A 135 8.40 -7.32 16.75
C GLY A 135 7.25 -6.76 15.91
N LEU A 136 6.04 -6.77 16.48
CA LEU A 136 4.84 -6.19 15.88
C LEU A 136 4.47 -4.91 16.64
N ARG A 137 4.23 -3.80 15.91
CA ARG A 137 3.74 -2.55 16.47
C ARG A 137 2.38 -2.22 15.85
N ASP A 138 1.47 -1.71 16.68
CA ASP A 138 0.13 -1.23 16.27
C ASP A 138 -0.69 -2.26 15.45
N GLY A 139 -0.40 -3.56 15.63
CA GLY A 139 -1.09 -4.65 14.93
C GLY A 139 -0.92 -4.67 13.40
N THR A 140 -0.10 -3.77 12.82
CA THR A 140 0.01 -3.61 11.36
C THR A 140 1.45 -3.36 10.87
N SER A 141 2.39 -3.12 11.77
CA SER A 141 3.77 -2.81 11.40
C SER A 141 4.72 -3.84 11.98
N VAL A 142 5.53 -4.48 11.14
CA VAL A 142 6.65 -5.31 11.59
C VAL A 142 7.88 -4.41 11.69
N CYS A 143 8.49 -4.43 12.88
CA CYS A 143 9.61 -3.54 13.24
C CYS A 143 10.85 -4.36 13.61
N SER A 144 12.01 -3.74 13.49
CA SER A 144 13.24 -4.11 14.18
C SER A 144 13.49 -3.08 15.28
N GLY A 145 13.29 -3.45 16.54
CA GLY A 145 13.22 -2.53 17.65
C GLY A 145 12.15 -1.45 17.44
N GLU A 146 12.57 -0.19 17.55
CA GLU A 146 11.68 0.96 17.38
C GLU A 146 11.43 1.37 15.90
N ARG A 147 12.16 0.80 14.94
CA ARG A 147 12.12 1.20 13.53
C ARG A 147 11.28 0.23 12.71
N LYS A 148 10.34 0.77 11.95
CA LYS A 148 9.45 0.02 11.06
C LYS A 148 10.21 -0.48 9.83
N LEU A 149 10.12 -1.78 9.57
CA LEU A 149 10.70 -2.45 8.42
C LEU A 149 9.65 -2.84 7.38
N SER A 150 8.43 -3.15 7.84
CA SER A 150 7.30 -3.50 6.99
C SER A 150 6.01 -2.87 7.52
N GLY A 151 5.21 -2.33 6.62
CA GLY A 151 3.88 -1.83 6.93
C GLY A 151 2.81 -2.63 6.20
N THR A 152 1.68 -2.88 6.86
CA THR A 152 0.55 -3.58 6.25
C THR A 152 -0.71 -2.71 6.26
N ALA A 153 -1.58 -2.96 5.30
CA ALA A 153 -2.91 -2.40 5.20
C ALA A 153 -3.91 -3.47 4.76
N PHE A 154 -5.19 -3.21 5.00
CA PHE A 154 -6.24 -4.18 4.76
C PHE A 154 -7.33 -3.61 3.86
N ALA A 155 -7.94 -4.47 3.04
CA ALA A 155 -9.21 -4.22 2.40
C ALA A 155 -10.09 -5.48 2.54
N LEU A 156 -11.36 -5.27 2.85
CA LEU A 156 -12.31 -6.34 3.07
C LEU A 156 -13.56 -6.09 2.22
N ASN A 157 -14.06 -7.15 1.59
CA ASN A 157 -15.40 -7.17 1.03
C ASN A 157 -16.17 -8.40 1.57
N GLY A 158 -17.35 -8.67 1.06
CA GLY A 158 -18.17 -9.80 1.53
C GLY A 158 -17.57 -11.20 1.27
N ARG A 159 -16.55 -11.31 0.42
CA ARG A 159 -16.02 -12.58 -0.08
C ARG A 159 -14.52 -12.75 0.09
N VAL A 160 -13.77 -11.66 -0.05
CA VAL A 160 -12.31 -11.64 -0.07
C VAL A 160 -11.79 -10.70 1.00
N ALA A 161 -10.76 -11.13 1.69
CA ALA A 161 -9.92 -10.31 2.54
C ALA A 161 -8.56 -10.15 1.87
N MET A 162 -8.12 -8.92 1.67
CA MET A 162 -6.79 -8.55 1.20
C MET A 162 -5.99 -7.95 2.34
N LEU A 163 -4.80 -8.50 2.58
CA LEU A 163 -3.76 -7.92 3.41
C LEU A 163 -2.56 -7.69 2.52
N HIS A 164 -2.12 -6.45 2.40
CA HIS A 164 -0.96 -6.12 1.60
C HIS A 164 0.01 -5.19 2.33
N GLY A 165 1.24 -5.17 1.87
CA GLY A 165 2.29 -4.35 2.45
C GLY A 165 3.57 -4.40 1.65
N CYS A 166 4.61 -3.79 2.22
CA CYS A 166 5.96 -3.84 1.67
C CYS A 166 6.99 -4.17 2.74
N ILE A 167 8.11 -4.75 2.33
CA ILE A 167 9.31 -4.93 3.14
C ILE A 167 10.39 -4.04 2.53
N LEU A 168 11.00 -3.17 3.36
CA LEU A 168 12.06 -2.27 2.95
C LEU A 168 13.39 -3.04 2.92
N ASP A 169 13.81 -3.51 1.74
CA ASP A 169 15.08 -4.26 1.58
C ASP A 169 16.26 -3.31 1.33
N GLU A 170 16.40 -2.81 0.11
CA GLU A 170 17.42 -1.84 -0.27
C GLU A 170 16.86 -0.45 -0.59
N THR A 171 15.65 -0.15 -0.12
CA THR A 171 14.95 1.12 -0.30
C THR A 171 15.85 2.31 0.01
N ASP A 172 15.85 3.31 -0.84
CA ASP A 172 16.49 4.60 -0.57
C ASP A 172 15.70 5.38 0.48
N LEU A 173 16.10 5.25 1.75
CA LEU A 173 15.42 5.92 2.86
C LEU A 173 15.62 7.45 2.83
N GLY A 174 16.71 7.95 2.23
CA GLY A 174 16.91 9.37 2.01
C GLY A 174 15.85 9.91 1.05
N ARG A 175 15.67 9.26 -0.08
CA ARG A 175 14.64 9.58 -1.07
C ARG A 175 13.23 9.46 -0.49
N LEU A 176 12.94 8.39 0.25
CA LEU A 176 11.69 8.20 0.98
C LEU A 176 11.36 9.39 1.87
N HIS A 177 12.32 9.89 2.65
CA HIS A 177 12.11 11.02 3.54
C HIS A 177 11.83 12.31 2.76
N VAL A 178 12.52 12.54 1.64
CA VAL A 178 12.29 13.69 0.76
C VAL A 178 10.89 13.63 0.15
N MET A 179 10.52 12.51 -0.48
CA MET A 179 9.22 12.35 -1.16
C MET A 179 8.02 12.38 -0.20
N LEU A 180 8.18 11.92 1.03
CA LEU A 180 7.16 12.00 2.06
C LEU A 180 7.23 13.28 2.91
N SER A 181 8.11 14.23 2.60
CA SER A 181 8.14 15.53 3.27
C SER A 181 6.91 16.36 2.89
N ARG A 182 6.50 17.24 3.80
CA ARG A 182 5.42 18.20 3.54
C ARG A 182 6.03 19.54 3.16
N GLN A 183 5.36 20.29 2.29
CA GLN A 183 5.77 21.62 1.91
C GLN A 183 5.75 22.56 3.14
N PRO A 184 6.87 23.22 3.49
CA PRO A 184 6.90 24.19 4.56
C PRO A 184 5.92 25.35 4.31
N GLY A 185 5.30 25.86 5.38
CA GLY A 185 4.38 27.01 5.27
C GLY A 185 3.00 26.68 4.68
N LYS A 186 2.76 25.43 4.25
CA LYS A 186 1.45 24.96 3.78
C LYS A 186 0.69 24.26 4.89
N THR A 187 -0.57 24.64 5.11
CA THR A 187 -1.50 23.98 6.02
C THR A 187 -2.70 23.46 5.22
N VAL A 188 -3.02 22.19 5.42
CA VAL A 188 -4.21 21.54 4.82
C VAL A 188 -5.23 21.29 5.92
N VAL A 189 -6.41 21.87 5.79
CA VAL A 189 -7.50 21.81 6.77
C VAL A 189 -8.68 21.06 6.17
N GLY A 190 -9.11 19.97 6.82
CA GLY A 190 -10.22 19.13 6.34
C GLY A 190 -10.36 17.86 7.17
N SER A 191 -11.33 17.03 6.78
CA SER A 191 -11.59 15.74 7.43
C SER A 191 -10.99 14.60 6.59
N PHE A 192 -9.82 14.11 6.97
CA PHE A 192 -9.11 13.01 6.30
C PHE A 192 -8.22 12.24 7.29
N VAL A 193 -7.90 10.99 6.94
CA VAL A 193 -6.98 10.17 7.71
C VAL A 193 -5.56 10.66 7.49
N LYS A 194 -4.79 10.81 8.58
CA LYS A 194 -3.36 11.18 8.53
C LYS A 194 -2.49 9.97 8.74
N SER A 195 -1.31 9.97 8.14
CA SER A 195 -0.29 8.95 8.41
C SER A 195 0.20 9.03 9.85
N ASN A 196 0.28 7.87 10.51
CA ASN A 196 1.06 7.72 11.74
C ASN A 196 2.53 7.54 11.35
N ARG A 197 3.30 8.63 11.39
CA ARG A 197 4.71 8.64 10.98
C ARG A 197 5.58 8.09 12.10
N VAL A 198 6.29 7.03 11.79
CA VAL A 198 7.24 6.38 12.71
C VAL A 198 8.61 6.25 12.01
N PRO A 199 9.71 6.18 12.77
CA PRO A 199 11.01 5.91 12.18
C PRO A 199 11.00 4.62 11.38
N VAL A 200 11.62 4.62 10.21
CA VAL A 200 11.74 3.45 9.33
C VAL A 200 13.18 2.96 9.28
N THR A 201 13.37 1.73 8.83
CA THR A 201 14.67 1.14 8.52
C THR A 201 14.51 0.19 7.32
N SER A 202 15.62 -0.21 6.71
CA SER A 202 15.66 -1.23 5.66
C SER A 202 16.53 -2.42 6.10
N LEU A 203 16.38 -3.55 5.42
CA LEU A 203 17.27 -4.71 5.65
C LEU A 203 18.73 -4.31 5.45
N LYS A 204 19.01 -3.51 4.43
CA LYS A 204 20.33 -2.98 4.13
C LYS A 204 20.94 -2.18 5.30
N GLU A 205 20.15 -1.29 5.95
CA GLU A 205 20.61 -0.55 7.14
C GLU A 205 20.87 -1.46 8.36
N LEU A 206 20.15 -2.56 8.46
CA LEU A 206 20.33 -3.56 9.51
C LEU A 206 21.49 -4.52 9.22
N GLY A 207 22.19 -4.35 8.10
CA GLY A 207 23.29 -5.22 7.69
C GLY A 207 22.85 -6.54 7.06
N VAL A 208 21.56 -6.74 6.84
CA VAL A 208 20.99 -7.91 6.16
C VAL A 208 20.98 -7.63 4.66
N ARG A 209 21.73 -8.44 3.90
CA ARG A 209 21.84 -8.29 2.45
C ARG A 209 21.34 -9.55 1.77
N ILE A 210 20.07 -9.50 1.37
CA ILE A 210 19.40 -10.66 0.77
C ILE A 210 18.93 -10.35 -0.67
N GLY A 211 18.47 -9.15 -0.92
CA GLY A 211 17.86 -8.74 -2.19
C GLY A 211 16.40 -9.19 -2.33
N CYS A 212 15.61 -8.38 -3.05
CA CYS A 212 14.18 -8.59 -3.17
C CYS A 212 13.80 -9.95 -3.78
N ASP A 213 14.61 -10.50 -4.68
CA ASP A 213 14.28 -11.78 -5.33
C ASP A 213 14.41 -12.96 -4.36
N GLU A 214 15.49 -13.03 -3.57
CA GLU A 214 15.63 -14.07 -2.55
C GLU A 214 14.62 -13.85 -1.40
N LEU A 215 14.35 -12.60 -1.02
CA LEU A 215 13.33 -12.28 -0.03
C LEU A 215 11.93 -12.76 -0.48
N ALA A 216 11.60 -12.60 -1.78
CA ALA A 216 10.37 -13.11 -2.37
C ALA A 216 10.28 -14.64 -2.26
N GLU A 217 11.38 -15.37 -2.55
CA GLU A 217 11.42 -16.83 -2.41
C GLU A 217 11.26 -17.27 -0.93
N ARG A 218 11.87 -16.55 0.01
CA ARG A 218 11.69 -16.82 1.46
C ARG A 218 10.24 -16.62 1.89
N LEU A 219 9.61 -15.54 1.41
CA LEU A 219 8.21 -15.24 1.71
C LEU A 219 7.27 -16.28 1.10
N LYS A 220 7.52 -16.68 -0.14
CA LYS A 220 6.77 -17.74 -0.83
C LYS A 220 6.88 -19.08 -0.08
N SER A 221 8.09 -19.50 0.27
CA SER A 221 8.31 -20.75 1.01
C SER A 221 7.66 -20.75 2.41
N ALA A 222 7.63 -19.61 3.08
CA ALA A 222 6.92 -19.48 4.36
C ALA A 222 5.40 -19.54 4.16
N ALA A 223 4.88 -18.92 3.10
CA ALA A 223 3.47 -18.97 2.75
C ALA A 223 3.02 -20.39 2.38
N GLU A 224 3.86 -21.17 1.67
CA GLU A 224 3.59 -22.59 1.38
C GLU A 224 3.43 -23.43 2.65
N LYS A 225 4.28 -23.21 3.64
CA LYS A 225 4.18 -23.93 4.93
C LYS A 225 2.89 -23.60 5.66
N GLU A 226 2.43 -22.36 5.58
CA GLU A 226 1.26 -21.87 6.29
C GLU A 226 -0.05 -22.21 5.56
N PHE A 227 -0.07 -22.04 4.23
CA PHE A 227 -1.31 -22.09 3.44
C PHE A 227 -1.44 -23.31 2.54
N GLY A 228 -0.34 -24.01 2.24
CA GLY A 228 -0.29 -25.20 1.38
C GLY A 228 0.57 -25.01 0.14
N GLU A 229 0.72 -26.07 -0.65
CA GLU A 229 1.59 -26.13 -1.83
C GLU A 229 1.30 -24.97 -2.82
N ALA A 230 2.33 -24.18 -3.17
CA ALA A 230 2.17 -23.04 -4.06
C ALA A 230 2.09 -23.47 -5.52
N ARG A 231 1.09 -22.95 -6.21
CA ARG A 231 0.92 -23.10 -7.66
C ARG A 231 1.00 -21.71 -8.30
N ARG A 232 2.01 -21.51 -9.15
CA ARG A 232 2.10 -20.27 -9.94
C ARG A 232 0.90 -20.18 -10.88
N VAL A 233 0.26 -19.01 -10.89
CA VAL A 233 -0.85 -18.69 -11.79
C VAL A 233 -0.50 -17.46 -12.62
N ALA A 234 -1.16 -17.33 -13.77
CA ALA A 234 -0.93 -16.19 -14.66
C ALA A 234 -1.39 -14.88 -13.99
N GLU A 235 -0.70 -13.80 -14.32
CA GLU A 235 -1.14 -12.45 -13.96
C GLU A 235 -2.53 -12.16 -14.51
N PRO A 236 -3.38 -11.42 -13.77
CA PRO A 236 -4.63 -10.91 -14.30
C PRO A 236 -4.38 -10.05 -15.54
N GLN A 237 -5.18 -10.27 -16.56
CA GLN A 237 -5.10 -9.56 -17.84
C GLN A 237 -6.51 -9.31 -18.36
N GLY A 238 -6.63 -8.54 -19.44
CA GLY A 238 -7.91 -8.26 -20.09
C GLY A 238 -8.38 -6.82 -19.90
N ASP A 239 -9.57 -6.53 -20.39
CA ASP A 239 -10.09 -5.17 -20.45
C ASP A 239 -10.47 -4.62 -19.08
N ASP A 240 -10.84 -5.49 -18.15
CA ASP A 240 -11.06 -5.12 -16.75
C ASP A 240 -9.79 -4.59 -16.06
N VAL A 241 -8.64 -5.25 -16.26
CA VAL A 241 -7.35 -4.80 -15.72
C VAL A 241 -6.90 -3.51 -16.39
N LYS A 242 -7.13 -3.37 -17.72
CA LYS A 242 -6.82 -2.12 -18.43
C LYS A 242 -7.63 -0.95 -17.87
N ALA A 243 -8.95 -1.12 -17.73
CA ALA A 243 -9.82 -0.09 -17.16
C ALA A 243 -9.44 0.27 -15.72
N LEU A 244 -9.05 -0.73 -14.91
CA LEU A 244 -8.55 -0.49 -13.57
C LEU A 244 -7.19 0.24 -13.58
N ARG A 245 -6.29 -0.10 -14.49
CA ARG A 245 -5.02 0.62 -14.63
C ARG A 245 -5.25 2.09 -15.01
N GLU A 246 -6.14 2.38 -15.96
CA GLU A 246 -6.53 3.74 -16.31
C GLU A 246 -7.12 4.50 -15.13
N LYS A 247 -7.99 3.85 -14.34
CA LYS A 247 -8.48 4.41 -13.08
C LYS A 247 -7.33 4.80 -12.14
N TYR A 248 -6.38 3.90 -11.90
CA TYR A 248 -5.28 4.13 -10.96
C TYR A 248 -4.26 5.17 -11.47
N ALA A 249 -4.04 5.24 -12.77
CA ALA A 249 -3.21 6.28 -13.39
C ALA A 249 -3.93 7.64 -13.47
N GLY A 250 -5.25 7.68 -13.31
CA GLY A 250 -6.04 8.88 -13.49
C GLY A 250 -6.04 9.81 -12.27
N ALA A 251 -5.90 11.11 -12.51
CA ALA A 251 -5.95 12.16 -11.49
C ALA A 251 -7.27 12.16 -10.70
N ALA A 252 -8.40 11.86 -11.36
CA ALA A 252 -9.72 11.79 -10.72
C ALA A 252 -9.78 10.77 -9.57
N TRP A 253 -9.08 9.64 -9.69
CA TRP A 253 -9.00 8.65 -8.61
C TRP A 253 -8.01 9.10 -7.52
N THR A 254 -6.82 9.55 -7.89
CA THR A 254 -5.77 9.89 -6.93
C THR A 254 -6.10 11.15 -6.14
N PHE A 255 -6.55 12.21 -6.81
CA PHE A 255 -6.79 13.52 -6.22
C PHE A 255 -8.28 13.78 -5.94
N GLY A 256 -9.18 13.45 -6.89
CA GLY A 256 -10.60 13.72 -6.79
C GLY A 256 -11.36 12.93 -5.72
N ARG A 257 -10.75 11.89 -5.14
CA ARG A 257 -11.36 11.11 -4.04
C ARG A 257 -11.11 11.68 -2.64
N SER A 258 -10.38 12.78 -2.53
CA SER A 258 -10.23 13.49 -1.26
C SER A 258 -11.56 14.14 -0.87
N SER A 259 -11.92 14.11 0.42
CA SER A 259 -13.01 14.96 0.94
C SER A 259 -12.65 16.43 0.75
N ASP A 260 -13.63 17.32 0.78
CA ASP A 260 -13.42 18.75 0.68
C ASP A 260 -12.42 19.24 1.74
N PHE A 261 -11.55 20.15 1.35
CA PHE A 261 -10.50 20.70 2.20
C PHE A 261 -10.14 22.11 1.81
N GLU A 262 -9.38 22.78 2.69
CA GLU A 262 -8.83 24.10 2.46
C GLU A 262 -7.30 24.03 2.55
N ILE A 263 -6.60 24.71 1.64
CA ILE A 263 -5.16 24.97 1.74
C ILE A 263 -4.98 26.41 2.17
N ARG A 264 -4.10 26.60 3.14
CA ARG A 264 -3.59 27.91 3.56
C ARG A 264 -2.07 27.90 3.38
N GLN A 265 -1.57 28.83 2.60
CA GLN A 265 -0.15 28.94 2.30
C GLN A 265 0.29 30.40 2.31
N LEU A 266 1.34 30.67 3.09
CA LEU A 266 1.99 31.98 3.04
C LEU A 266 2.87 32.02 1.79
N THR A 267 2.63 32.98 0.91
CA THR A 267 3.39 33.26 -0.32
C THR A 267 4.07 34.60 -0.22
N GLY A 268 4.93 34.92 -1.20
CA GLY A 268 5.51 36.27 -1.30
C GLY A 268 4.47 37.39 -1.52
N GLY A 269 3.26 37.04 -1.97
CA GLY A 269 2.16 37.98 -2.20
C GLY A 269 1.14 38.06 -1.07
N GLY A 270 1.30 37.27 0.01
CA GLY A 270 0.35 37.24 1.13
C GLY A 270 -0.15 35.82 1.45
N LEU A 271 -1.21 35.72 2.26
CA LEU A 271 -1.85 34.47 2.64
C LEU A 271 -2.81 34.00 1.55
N LEU A 272 -2.41 32.96 0.80
CA LEU A 272 -3.25 32.28 -0.17
C LEU A 272 -4.13 31.23 0.54
N CYS A 273 -5.45 31.33 0.33
CA CYS A 273 -6.45 30.37 0.81
C CYS A 273 -7.19 29.75 -0.38
N LEU A 274 -7.09 28.45 -0.55
CA LEU A 274 -7.79 27.71 -1.62
C LEU A 274 -8.79 26.72 -1.01
N ARG A 275 -10.05 26.76 -1.43
CA ARG A 275 -11.02 25.69 -1.14
C ARG A 275 -11.05 24.73 -2.28
N VAL A 276 -11.05 23.44 -1.97
CA VAL A 276 -10.93 22.37 -2.96
C VAL A 276 -11.99 21.33 -2.71
N SER A 277 -12.70 20.97 -3.77
CA SER A 277 -13.66 19.86 -3.81
C SER A 277 -13.32 18.94 -4.97
N GLN A 278 -13.32 17.63 -4.74
CA GLN A 278 -12.99 16.62 -5.76
C GLN A 278 -11.66 16.90 -6.52
N GLY A 279 -10.68 17.51 -5.84
CA GLY A 279 -9.37 17.85 -6.44
C GLY A 279 -9.37 19.12 -7.29
N VAL A 280 -10.49 19.83 -7.39
CA VAL A 280 -10.65 21.09 -8.15
C VAL A 280 -10.83 22.26 -7.20
N VAL A 281 -10.20 23.39 -7.50
CA VAL A 281 -10.32 24.62 -6.72
C VAL A 281 -11.69 25.24 -6.93
N THR A 282 -12.47 25.40 -5.87
CA THR A 282 -13.81 26.00 -5.89
C THR A 282 -13.83 27.45 -5.43
N SER A 283 -12.79 27.88 -4.72
CA SER A 283 -12.61 29.29 -4.32
C SER A 283 -11.15 29.55 -4.02
N ALA A 284 -10.65 30.72 -4.37
CA ALA A 284 -9.30 31.16 -4.11
C ALA A 284 -9.31 32.61 -3.59
N GLN A 285 -8.53 32.87 -2.53
CA GLN A 285 -8.38 34.19 -1.92
C GLN A 285 -6.93 34.48 -1.58
N LEU A 286 -6.46 35.68 -1.83
CA LEU A 286 -5.17 36.20 -1.40
C LEU A 286 -5.40 37.40 -0.46
N ASP A 287 -4.97 37.27 0.80
CA ASP A 287 -5.25 38.24 1.87
C ASP A 287 -6.73 38.64 1.97
N GLY A 288 -7.63 37.68 1.73
CA GLY A 288 -9.09 37.89 1.77
C GLY A 288 -9.71 38.47 0.48
N CYS A 289 -8.91 38.80 -0.52
CA CYS A 289 -9.40 39.24 -1.83
C CYS A 289 -9.53 38.05 -2.78
N ASP A 290 -10.66 37.94 -3.48
CA ASP A 290 -10.91 36.84 -4.41
C ASP A 290 -9.93 36.85 -5.60
N VAL A 291 -9.41 35.66 -5.94
CA VAL A 291 -8.49 35.43 -7.06
C VAL A 291 -9.13 34.40 -7.99
N ALA A 292 -9.76 34.89 -9.06
CA ALA A 292 -10.56 34.04 -9.96
C ALA A 292 -9.71 33.11 -10.84
N GLU A 293 -8.44 33.41 -11.07
CA GLU A 293 -7.57 32.66 -11.99
C GLU A 293 -7.35 31.19 -11.62
N PHE A 294 -7.49 30.84 -10.34
CA PHE A 294 -7.32 29.46 -9.86
C PHE A 294 -8.64 28.68 -9.77
N VAL A 295 -9.78 29.35 -9.88
CA VAL A 295 -11.09 28.72 -9.75
C VAL A 295 -11.37 27.80 -10.95
N ASP A 296 -11.95 26.65 -10.70
CA ASP A 296 -12.23 25.56 -11.66
C ASP A 296 -10.97 24.83 -12.21
N MET A 297 -9.79 25.14 -11.69
CA MET A 297 -8.57 24.45 -12.06
C MET A 297 -8.31 23.21 -11.17
N PRO A 298 -7.79 22.11 -11.74
CA PRO A 298 -7.30 20.99 -10.95
C PRO A 298 -6.11 21.42 -10.07
N LEU A 299 -6.21 21.17 -8.77
CA LEU A 299 -5.19 21.65 -7.83
C LEU A 299 -3.78 21.12 -8.13
N HIS A 300 -3.65 19.88 -8.62
CA HIS A 300 -2.36 19.26 -8.95
C HIS A 300 -1.69 19.86 -10.20
N GLU A 301 -2.39 20.72 -10.96
CA GLU A 301 -1.83 21.44 -12.11
C GLU A 301 -1.32 22.84 -11.74
N ILE A 302 -1.67 23.35 -10.54
CA ILE A 302 -1.33 24.71 -10.11
C ILE A 302 -0.45 24.76 -8.86
N MET A 303 -0.23 23.64 -8.20
CA MET A 303 0.55 23.55 -6.95
C MET A 303 1.38 22.27 -6.91
#